data_e1d2485a107733e5bc13887dcb7305fb
#
_entry.id   e1d2485a107733e5bc13887dcb7305fb
#
_cell.length_a   1.000
_cell.length_b   1.000
_cell.length_c   1.000
_cell.angle_alpha   90.00
_cell.angle_beta   90.00
_cell.angle_gamma   90.00
#
_symmetry.space_group_name_H-M   'P 1'
#
loop_
_entity.id
_entity.type
_entity.pdbx_description
1 polymer ?
#
loop_
_entity_poly.entity_id
_entity_poly.type
_entity_poly.pdbx_seq_one_letter_code
_entity_poly.pdbx_strand_id
1 'polypeptide(L)'
;VARLEVSRVIAAPAARIWDDLSRLETHVEWMAEAASLTFLGEQRTGAGTRIAVVTKLGPFRVTDVMEFVAWEPPRRMAVRHTGLVTGSGEFLLDEAADGSTRFTWRERLRFPWYLGGPPGALVGARILTVVWRGNLRRLARRFTS
;
A
#
# COMPACT_ATOMS: atom_id res chain seq x y z
N VAL A 1 4.07 -6.67 -16.66
CA VAL A 1 3.71 -6.61 -15.24
C VAL A 1 4.88 -6.06 -14.46
N ALA A 2 4.65 -4.95 -13.75
CA ALA A 2 5.64 -4.37 -12.86
C ALA A 2 5.54 -5.04 -11.49
N ARG A 3 6.68 -5.48 -10.95
CA ARG A 3 6.78 -6.06 -9.62
C ARG A 3 7.54 -5.11 -8.72
N LEU A 4 6.94 -4.77 -7.58
CA LEU A 4 7.52 -3.85 -6.62
C LEU A 4 7.52 -4.50 -5.25
N GLU A 5 8.61 -4.32 -4.52
CA GLU A 5 8.70 -4.78 -3.14
C GLU A 5 9.59 -3.83 -2.36
N VAL A 6 9.07 -3.36 -1.24
CA VAL A 6 9.85 -2.59 -0.27
C VAL A 6 9.58 -3.17 1.11
N SER A 7 10.57 -3.08 1.99
CA SER A 7 10.41 -3.56 3.36
C SER A 7 11.17 -2.68 4.33
N ARG A 8 10.73 -2.71 5.61
CA ARG A 8 11.36 -1.98 6.68
C ARG A 8 11.06 -2.64 8.01
N VAL A 9 12.03 -2.66 8.90
CA VAL A 9 11.81 -3.08 10.28
C VAL A 9 11.25 -1.90 11.07
N ILE A 10 10.13 -2.17 11.75
CA ILE A 10 9.43 -1.17 12.57
C ILE A 10 9.54 -1.60 14.02
N ALA A 11 9.87 -0.66 14.91
CA ALA A 11 10.09 -0.92 16.33
C ALA A 11 8.74 -1.00 17.08
N ALA A 12 7.91 -1.96 16.71
CA ALA A 12 6.62 -2.19 17.35
C ALA A 12 6.16 -3.63 17.05
N PRO A 13 5.33 -4.23 17.93
CA PRO A 13 4.75 -5.54 17.65
C PRO A 13 3.73 -5.45 16.52
N ALA A 14 3.53 -6.56 15.82
CA ALA A 14 2.64 -6.62 14.66
C ALA A 14 1.20 -6.19 14.99
N ALA A 15 0.69 -6.56 16.16
CA ALA A 15 -0.67 -6.19 16.57
C ALA A 15 -0.85 -4.69 16.66
N ARG A 16 0.16 -3.95 17.14
CA ARG A 16 0.09 -2.50 17.26
C ARG A 16 0.13 -1.81 15.89
N ILE A 17 0.96 -2.34 14.99
CA ILE A 17 1.02 -1.84 13.62
C ILE A 17 -0.31 -2.14 12.91
N TRP A 18 -0.83 -3.33 13.09
CA TRP A 18 -2.10 -3.72 12.50
C TRP A 18 -3.26 -2.82 12.93
N ASP A 19 -3.30 -2.46 14.20
CA ASP A 19 -4.33 -1.57 14.74
C ASP A 19 -4.40 -0.24 13.96
N ASP A 20 -3.26 0.34 13.67
CA ASP A 20 -3.18 1.58 12.89
C ASP A 20 -3.50 1.31 11.41
N LEU A 21 -2.88 0.26 10.85
CA LEU A 21 -2.99 -0.11 9.44
C LEU A 21 -4.43 -0.47 9.05
N SER A 22 -5.18 -1.09 9.95
CA SER A 22 -6.56 -1.50 9.69
C SER A 22 -7.54 -0.32 9.63
N ARG A 23 -7.14 0.84 10.11
CA ARG A 23 -7.87 2.08 9.89
C ARG A 23 -7.41 2.67 8.57
N LEU A 24 -8.06 2.24 7.48
CA LEU A 24 -7.62 2.50 6.12
C LEU A 24 -7.51 3.99 5.79
N GLU A 25 -8.36 4.82 6.40
CA GLU A 25 -8.34 6.27 6.22
C GLU A 25 -7.02 6.92 6.68
N THR A 26 -6.26 6.24 7.54
CA THR A 26 -4.97 6.76 7.99
C THR A 26 -3.85 6.58 6.99
N HIS A 27 -4.05 5.77 5.95
CA HIS A 27 -3.01 5.50 4.96
C HIS A 27 -2.54 6.78 4.25
N VAL A 28 -3.42 7.75 4.06
CA VAL A 28 -3.04 9.03 3.44
C VAL A 28 -2.07 9.83 4.29
N GLU A 29 -1.95 9.50 5.58
CA GLU A 29 -1.05 10.22 6.50
C GLU A 29 0.41 9.81 6.30
N TRP A 30 0.67 8.62 5.74
CA TRP A 30 2.04 8.15 5.52
C TRP A 30 2.34 7.81 4.07
N MET A 31 1.34 7.67 3.20
CA MET A 31 1.53 7.50 1.75
C MET A 31 1.54 8.87 1.07
N ALA A 32 2.72 9.34 0.69
CA ALA A 32 2.90 10.68 0.11
C ALA A 32 2.14 10.88 -1.19
N GLU A 33 2.01 9.84 -2.01
CA GLU A 33 1.31 9.90 -3.28
C GLU A 33 -0.21 9.82 -3.14
N ALA A 34 -0.71 9.37 -1.99
CA ALA A 34 -2.15 9.25 -1.76
C ALA A 34 -2.73 10.59 -1.33
N ALA A 35 -3.45 11.25 -2.24
CA ALA A 35 -4.07 12.54 -1.97
C ALA A 35 -5.37 12.39 -1.18
N SER A 36 -6.14 11.33 -1.43
CA SER A 36 -7.39 11.05 -0.73
C SER A 36 -7.71 9.57 -0.78
N LEU A 37 -8.51 9.12 0.19
CA LEU A 37 -9.03 7.76 0.24
C LEU A 37 -10.52 7.85 0.53
N THR A 38 -11.34 7.19 -0.28
CA THR A 38 -12.81 7.17 -0.14
C THR A 38 -13.27 5.72 -0.09
N PHE A 39 -14.13 5.40 0.86
CA PHE A 39 -14.77 4.09 0.91
C PHE A 39 -15.88 3.99 -0.12
N LEU A 40 -15.91 2.89 -0.86
CA LEU A 40 -16.95 2.59 -1.82
C LEU A 40 -17.94 1.61 -1.15
N GLY A 41 -18.96 2.14 -0.51
CA GLY A 41 -19.92 1.38 0.26
C GLY A 41 -19.79 1.63 1.74
N GLU A 42 -20.46 0.84 2.55
CA GLU A 42 -20.54 1.03 4.00
C GLU A 42 -19.45 0.27 4.76
N GLN A 43 -18.88 -0.77 4.16
CA GLN A 43 -17.86 -1.58 4.80
C GLN A 43 -16.57 -0.79 4.98
N ARG A 44 -15.96 -0.86 6.17
CA ARG A 44 -14.76 -0.11 6.53
C ARG A 44 -13.55 -1.00 6.84
N THR A 45 -13.78 -2.28 7.16
CA THR A 45 -12.72 -3.22 7.52
C THR A 45 -13.04 -4.60 6.96
N GLY A 46 -12.00 -5.44 6.88
CA GLY A 46 -12.16 -6.83 6.49
C GLY A 46 -12.14 -7.06 5.00
N ALA A 47 -12.12 -8.33 4.62
CA ALA A 47 -12.22 -8.73 3.22
C ALA A 47 -13.56 -8.25 2.63
N GLY A 48 -13.52 -7.77 1.40
CA GLY A 48 -14.68 -7.18 0.75
C GLY A 48 -14.73 -5.66 0.82
N THR A 49 -13.93 -5.03 1.69
CA THR A 49 -13.85 -3.57 1.74
C THR A 49 -13.31 -3.04 0.43
N ARG A 50 -13.98 -2.03 -0.12
CA ARG A 50 -13.59 -1.39 -1.39
C ARG A 50 -13.28 0.07 -1.14
N ILE A 51 -12.18 0.54 -1.74
CA ILE A 51 -11.74 1.93 -1.61
C ILE A 51 -11.33 2.49 -2.96
N ALA A 52 -11.41 3.82 -3.07
CA ALA A 52 -10.85 4.58 -4.18
C ALA A 52 -9.79 5.53 -3.60
N VAL A 53 -8.58 5.45 -4.13
CA VAL A 53 -7.46 6.29 -3.69
C VAL A 53 -7.05 7.17 -4.86
N VAL A 54 -7.05 8.48 -4.65
CA VAL A 54 -6.50 9.42 -5.64
C VAL A 54 -4.99 9.46 -5.43
N THR A 55 -4.26 8.99 -6.41
CA THR A 55 -2.80 8.96 -6.40
C THR A 55 -2.26 10.10 -7.26
N LYS A 56 -1.34 10.88 -6.69
CA LYS A 56 -0.70 12.00 -7.38
C LYS A 56 0.80 11.79 -7.43
N LEU A 57 1.36 11.82 -8.65
CA LEU A 57 2.81 11.74 -8.88
C LEU A 57 3.18 12.84 -9.86
N GLY A 58 3.75 13.94 -9.36
CA GLY A 58 4.04 15.11 -10.15
C GLY A 58 2.77 15.67 -10.80
N PRO A 59 2.74 15.84 -12.14
CA PRO A 59 1.54 16.32 -12.84
C PRO A 59 0.48 15.24 -13.06
N PHE A 60 0.80 13.98 -12.76
CA PHE A 60 -0.11 12.85 -12.99
C PHE A 60 -1.03 12.63 -11.80
N ARG A 61 -2.30 12.35 -12.12
CA ARG A 61 -3.31 12.01 -11.13
C ARG A 61 -4.11 10.81 -11.63
N VAL A 62 -4.18 9.76 -10.83
CA VAL A 62 -4.90 8.53 -11.16
C VAL A 62 -5.78 8.15 -9.98
N THR A 63 -7.01 7.76 -10.23
CA THR A 63 -7.85 7.16 -9.21
C THR A 63 -7.65 5.65 -9.25
N ASP A 64 -7.10 5.11 -8.16
CA ASP A 64 -6.85 3.70 -8.02
C ASP A 64 -8.01 3.09 -7.20
N VAL A 65 -8.70 2.12 -7.79
CA VAL A 65 -9.80 1.42 -7.14
C VAL A 65 -9.33 0.04 -6.74
N MET A 66 -9.55 -0.32 -5.48
CA MET A 66 -9.11 -1.61 -4.99
C MET A 66 -10.11 -2.23 -4.03
N GLU A 67 -10.07 -3.56 -3.96
CA GLU A 67 -10.88 -4.35 -3.04
C GLU A 67 -9.95 -5.18 -2.18
N PHE A 68 -10.20 -5.18 -0.87
CA PHE A 68 -9.44 -6.05 0.04
C PHE A 68 -9.95 -7.48 -0.12
N VAL A 69 -9.04 -8.38 -0.52
CA VAL A 69 -9.36 -9.78 -0.80
C VAL A 69 -8.83 -10.72 0.28
N ALA A 70 -7.92 -10.25 1.14
CA ALA A 70 -7.44 -10.98 2.29
C ALA A 70 -7.28 -10.03 3.47
N TRP A 71 -7.66 -10.51 4.65
CA TRP A 71 -7.61 -9.73 5.88
C TRP A 71 -7.32 -10.69 7.04
N GLU A 72 -6.03 -10.85 7.34
CA GLU A 72 -5.53 -11.86 8.28
C GLU A 72 -4.76 -11.17 9.42
N PRO A 73 -5.48 -10.63 10.41
CA PRO A 73 -4.83 -9.93 11.54
C PRO A 73 -3.91 -10.87 12.32
N PRO A 74 -2.77 -10.41 12.76
CA PRO A 74 -2.12 -9.14 12.48
C PRO A 74 -1.03 -9.26 11.41
N ARG A 75 -1.14 -10.21 10.48
CA ARG A 75 -0.04 -10.62 9.61
C ARG A 75 -0.16 -10.21 8.16
N ARG A 76 -1.37 -10.14 7.61
CA ARG A 76 -1.50 -9.93 6.17
C ARG A 76 -2.81 -9.25 5.80
N MET A 77 -2.72 -8.23 4.95
CA MET A 77 -3.86 -7.74 4.19
C MET A 77 -3.47 -7.63 2.73
N ALA A 78 -4.37 -7.98 1.84
CA ALA A 78 -4.11 -7.99 0.41
C ALA A 78 -5.26 -7.33 -0.35
N VAL A 79 -4.91 -6.70 -1.47
CA VAL A 79 -5.87 -6.00 -2.33
C VAL A 79 -5.77 -6.49 -3.76
N ARG A 80 -6.87 -6.32 -4.49
CA ARG A 80 -6.91 -6.42 -5.93
C ARG A 80 -7.23 -5.04 -6.49
N HIS A 81 -6.38 -4.55 -7.38
CA HIS A 81 -6.59 -3.28 -8.08
C HIS A 81 -7.54 -3.54 -9.26
N THR A 82 -8.62 -2.77 -9.33
CA THR A 82 -9.67 -2.97 -10.34
C THR A 82 -9.94 -1.72 -11.19
N GLY A 83 -9.19 -0.64 -10.95
CA GLY A 83 -9.33 0.60 -11.70
C GLY A 83 -8.48 0.63 -12.96
N LEU A 84 -7.93 1.80 -13.27
CA LEU A 84 -7.10 2.01 -14.44
C LEU A 84 -5.80 1.20 -14.38
N VAL A 85 -5.19 1.13 -13.19
CA VAL A 85 -4.09 0.22 -12.89
C VAL A 85 -4.71 -1.05 -12.31
N THR A 86 -4.31 -2.20 -12.84
CA THR A 86 -4.81 -3.50 -12.36
C THR A 86 -3.68 -4.30 -11.72
N GLY A 87 -4.04 -5.36 -11.02
CA GLY A 87 -3.07 -6.24 -10.36
C GLY A 87 -3.41 -6.48 -8.91
N SER A 88 -2.40 -6.82 -8.14
CA SER A 88 -2.57 -7.18 -6.72
C SER A 88 -1.49 -6.54 -5.86
N GLY A 89 -1.81 -6.34 -4.59
CA GLY A 89 -0.87 -5.84 -3.61
C GLY A 89 -1.09 -6.46 -2.26
N GLU A 90 -0.07 -6.45 -1.41
CA GLU A 90 -0.20 -6.96 -0.06
C GLU A 90 0.75 -6.27 0.91
N PHE A 91 0.31 -6.20 2.17
CA PHE A 91 1.14 -5.86 3.31
C PHE A 91 1.33 -7.11 4.14
N LEU A 92 2.59 -7.40 4.47
CA LEU A 92 2.98 -8.54 5.29
C LEU A 92 3.68 -8.03 6.54
N LEU A 93 3.30 -8.55 7.70
CA LEU A 93 3.88 -8.18 8.99
C LEU A 93 4.48 -9.44 9.62
N ASP A 94 5.81 -9.47 9.71
CA ASP A 94 6.55 -10.57 10.34
C ASP A 94 7.20 -10.08 11.63
N GLU A 95 6.66 -10.51 12.77
CA GLU A 95 7.19 -10.12 14.06
C GLU A 95 8.40 -10.97 14.43
N ALA A 96 9.49 -10.30 14.82
CA ALA A 96 10.69 -10.95 15.27
C ALA A 96 10.64 -11.24 16.79
N ALA A 97 11.59 -12.05 17.26
CA ALA A 97 11.67 -12.43 18.66
C ALA A 97 11.88 -11.24 19.61
N ASP A 98 12.48 -10.16 19.12
CA ASP A 98 12.72 -8.93 19.90
C ASP A 98 11.50 -8.00 19.98
N GLY A 99 10.38 -8.38 19.36
CA GLY A 99 9.16 -7.59 19.36
C GLY A 99 9.07 -6.54 18.26
N SER A 100 10.11 -6.40 17.42
CA SER A 100 10.05 -5.57 16.23
C SER A 100 9.35 -6.36 15.12
N THR A 101 8.90 -5.65 14.07
CA THR A 101 8.17 -6.25 12.97
C THR A 101 8.80 -5.85 11.65
N ARG A 102 9.06 -6.82 10.78
CA ARG A 102 9.40 -6.54 9.39
C ARG A 102 8.10 -6.32 8.62
N PHE A 103 7.93 -5.12 8.14
CA PHE A 103 6.80 -4.75 7.28
C PHE A 103 7.25 -4.87 5.83
N THR A 104 6.54 -5.65 5.04
CA THR A 104 6.81 -5.81 3.61
C THR A 104 5.59 -5.35 2.81
N TRP A 105 5.84 -4.49 1.83
CA TRP A 105 4.84 -4.01 0.88
C TRP A 105 5.23 -4.55 -0.48
N ARG A 106 4.37 -5.38 -1.04
CA ARG A 106 4.63 -6.07 -2.31
C ARG A 106 3.46 -5.84 -3.24
N GLU A 107 3.76 -5.49 -4.50
CA GLU A 107 2.71 -5.32 -5.50
C GLU A 107 3.14 -5.85 -6.87
N ARG A 108 2.14 -6.29 -7.61
CA ARG A 108 2.27 -6.68 -9.01
C ARG A 108 1.24 -5.86 -9.77
N LEU A 109 1.72 -4.90 -10.57
CA LEU A 109 0.87 -3.89 -11.21
C LEU A 109 0.96 -4.00 -12.72
N ARG A 110 -0.18 -3.79 -13.37
CA ARG A 110 -0.30 -3.68 -14.82
C ARG A 110 -0.81 -2.29 -15.15
N PHE A 111 0.03 -1.52 -15.82
CA PHE A 111 -0.30 -0.16 -16.24
C PHE A 111 -0.93 -0.17 -17.64
N PRO A 112 -1.81 0.81 -17.96
CA PRO A 112 -2.32 0.97 -19.31
C PRO A 112 -1.17 1.20 -20.30
N TRP A 113 -1.30 0.64 -21.51
CA TRP A 113 -0.25 0.73 -22.52
C TRP A 113 0.09 2.18 -22.92
N TYR A 114 -0.87 3.09 -22.85
CA TYR A 114 -0.66 4.50 -23.19
C TYR A 114 0.15 5.29 -22.16
N LEU A 115 0.52 4.66 -21.06
CA LEU A 115 1.44 5.23 -20.07
C LEU A 115 2.90 4.82 -20.35
N GLY A 116 3.23 4.56 -21.63
CA GLY A 116 4.59 4.33 -22.07
C GLY A 116 4.99 2.88 -22.30
N GLY A 117 4.05 1.93 -22.21
CA GLY A 117 4.33 0.51 -22.42
C GLY A 117 5.37 -0.05 -21.44
N PRO A 118 6.13 -1.12 -21.83
CA PRO A 118 7.13 -1.72 -20.95
C PRO A 118 8.20 -0.75 -20.42
N PRO A 119 8.79 0.15 -21.23
CA PRO A 119 9.73 1.14 -20.70
C PRO A 119 9.11 2.09 -19.69
N GLY A 120 7.87 2.53 -19.94
CA GLY A 120 7.15 3.40 -19.01
C GLY A 120 6.84 2.70 -17.70
N ALA A 121 6.47 1.41 -17.75
CA ALA A 121 6.24 0.61 -16.56
C ALA A 121 7.52 0.44 -15.72
N LEU A 122 8.67 0.26 -16.38
CA LEU A 122 9.95 0.14 -15.69
C LEU A 122 10.34 1.43 -14.96
N VAL A 123 10.17 2.57 -15.62
CA VAL A 123 10.43 3.89 -15.02
C VAL A 123 9.48 4.14 -13.87
N GLY A 124 8.19 3.89 -14.07
CA GLY A 124 7.18 4.05 -13.03
C GLY A 124 7.44 3.19 -11.81
N ALA A 125 7.86 1.93 -12.02
CA ALA A 125 8.19 1.03 -10.93
C ALA A 125 9.37 1.56 -10.09
N ARG A 126 10.38 2.14 -10.72
CA ARG A 126 11.52 2.73 -10.01
C ARG A 126 11.11 3.95 -9.20
N ILE A 127 10.28 4.81 -9.77
CA ILE A 127 9.77 5.99 -9.07
C ILE A 127 8.93 5.57 -7.86
N LEU A 128 8.02 4.63 -8.05
CA LEU A 128 7.18 4.13 -6.97
C LEU A 128 7.99 3.45 -5.87
N THR A 129 9.05 2.73 -6.23
CA THR A 129 9.93 2.11 -5.22
C THR A 129 10.54 3.17 -4.30
N VAL A 130 11.03 4.27 -4.87
CA VAL A 130 11.60 5.37 -4.09
C VAL A 130 10.53 6.03 -3.21
N VAL A 131 9.35 6.29 -3.78
CA VAL A 131 8.24 6.90 -3.04
C VAL A 131 7.81 6.00 -1.89
N TRP A 132 7.66 4.70 -2.13
CA TRP A 132 7.20 3.76 -1.12
C TRP A 132 8.22 3.53 -0.01
N ARG A 133 9.52 3.57 -0.30
CA ARG A 133 10.55 3.55 0.75
C ARG A 133 10.38 4.73 1.70
N GLY A 134 10.09 5.90 1.15
CA GLY A 134 9.78 7.08 1.94
C GLY A 134 8.50 6.93 2.75
N ASN A 135 7.48 6.28 2.16
CA ASN A 135 6.23 6.00 2.85
C ASN A 135 6.46 5.09 4.06
N LEU A 136 7.27 4.03 3.90
CA LEU A 136 7.58 3.13 5.01
C LEU A 136 8.38 3.81 6.13
N ARG A 137 9.23 4.78 5.79
CA ARG A 137 9.91 5.58 6.82
C ARG A 137 8.89 6.39 7.64
N ARG A 138 7.90 6.99 6.97
CA ARG A 138 6.84 7.74 7.66
C ARG A 138 5.96 6.82 8.50
N LEU A 139 5.61 5.66 7.97
CA LEU A 139 4.87 4.65 8.72
C LEU A 139 5.63 4.24 9.98
N ALA A 140 6.92 3.93 9.85
CA ALA A 140 7.76 3.53 10.98
C ALA A 140 7.82 4.60 12.08
N ARG A 141 7.85 5.89 11.70
CA ARG A 141 7.88 7.01 12.65
C ARG A 141 6.62 7.11 13.50
N ARG A 142 5.50 6.57 13.04
CA ARG A 142 4.24 6.57 13.79
C ARG A 142 4.33 5.68 15.03
N PHE A 143 5.34 4.80 15.12
CA PHE A 143 5.53 3.84 16.20
C PHE A 143 6.77 4.13 17.04
N THR A 144 7.46 5.23 16.78
CA THR A 144 8.56 5.68 17.62
C THR A 144 8.03 6.67 18.66
N SER A 145 8.46 6.48 19.91
CA SER A 145 8.11 7.36 21.00
C SER A 145 9.01 8.59 21.03
#